data_ba0fc2bec7491f6acdb5caad88e12569
#
_entry.id   ba0fc2bec7491f6acdb5caad88e12569
#
_cell.length_a   1.000
_cell.length_b   1.000
_cell.length_c   1.000
_cell.angle_alpha   90.00
_cell.angle_beta   90.00
_cell.angle_gamma   90.00
#
_symmetry.space_group_name_H-M   'P 1'
#
loop_
_entity.id
_entity.type
_entity.pdbx_description
1 polymer ?
#
loop_
_entity_poly.entity_id
_entity_poly.type
_entity_poly.pdbx_seq_one_letter_code
_entity_poly.pdbx_strand_id
1 'polypeptide(L)'
;MNRSGLLLGLGVLGVGVIALAAAGGETVKQGLGRFFSWAELTRSNTARRLGLDDTPTPEAQAAMQALVADVLDPLRRMLGRPIRVGSGYRAPAVNRAIDGAESSQHMRGEAVDIKVDGMGAQELALFILRSGLPADQVIWYAPERGGHVHLSYTRVRANRRQAMHAPAGGGYLAFAPAASPGMARA
;
A
#
# COMPACT_ATOMS: atom_id res chain seq x y z
N MET A 1 71.33 19.16 -17.06
CA MET A 1 70.65 20.32 -16.42
C MET A 1 69.24 20.34 -16.94
N ASN A 2 68.38 19.68 -16.24
CA ASN A 2 67.44 20.12 -15.18
C ASN A 2 66.35 21.04 -15.71
N ARG A 3 65.13 20.60 -15.75
CA ARG A 3 64.03 21.09 -14.91
C ARG A 3 62.71 20.33 -15.13
N SER A 4 62.24 19.83 -14.02
CA SER A 4 60.94 19.22 -13.74
C SER A 4 59.78 20.13 -14.15
N GLY A 5 58.71 19.52 -14.67
CA GLY A 5 57.36 20.09 -14.81
C GLY A 5 56.34 19.13 -14.27
N LEU A 6 55.87 19.40 -13.05
CA LEU A 6 54.85 18.67 -12.33
C LEU A 6 53.48 19.08 -12.87
N LEU A 7 52.74 18.17 -13.49
CA LEU A 7 51.35 18.35 -13.85
C LEU A 7 50.50 17.53 -12.87
N LEU A 8 49.75 18.24 -12.03
CA LEU A 8 48.71 17.71 -11.20
C LEU A 8 47.49 17.29 -12.06
N GLY A 9 47.27 16.00 -12.18
CA GLY A 9 46.04 15.46 -12.73
C GLY A 9 44.96 15.32 -11.62
N LEU A 10 43.84 16.04 -11.78
CA LEU A 10 42.66 15.84 -10.95
C LEU A 10 42.09 14.45 -11.22
N GLY A 11 42.11 13.58 -10.22
CA GLY A 11 41.45 12.31 -10.24
C GLY A 11 39.93 12.48 -10.05
N VAL A 12 39.19 12.07 -11.07
CA VAL A 12 37.72 11.87 -10.94
C VAL A 12 37.49 10.61 -10.10
N LEU A 13 36.92 10.77 -8.92
CA LEU A 13 36.46 9.67 -8.09
C LEU A 13 35.26 9.00 -8.76
N GLY A 14 35.52 7.95 -9.50
CA GLY A 14 34.49 7.03 -9.97
C GLY A 14 33.93 6.27 -8.78
N VAL A 15 32.63 6.45 -8.53
CA VAL A 15 31.86 5.62 -7.57
C VAL A 15 31.81 4.21 -8.15
N GLY A 16 32.70 3.35 -7.69
CA GLY A 16 32.71 1.94 -8.03
C GLY A 16 31.50 1.25 -7.38
N VAL A 17 30.56 0.80 -8.21
CA VAL A 17 29.54 -0.16 -7.79
C VAL A 17 30.28 -1.49 -7.55
N ILE A 18 30.51 -1.84 -6.30
CA ILE A 18 31.00 -3.16 -5.92
C ILE A 18 29.83 -4.14 -6.05
N ALA A 19 29.78 -4.88 -7.15
CA ALA A 19 28.93 -6.05 -7.27
C ALA A 19 29.54 -7.16 -6.42
N LEU A 20 29.06 -7.34 -5.19
CA LEU A 20 29.39 -8.48 -4.35
C LEU A 20 28.52 -9.67 -4.77
N ALA A 21 29.07 -10.55 -5.60
CA ALA A 21 28.47 -11.85 -5.87
C ALA A 21 28.64 -12.74 -4.62
N ALA A 22 27.58 -12.90 -3.82
CA ALA A 22 27.48 -13.90 -2.78
C ALA A 22 26.59 -15.02 -3.25
N ALA A 23 27.16 -16.24 -3.27
CA ALA A 23 26.46 -17.51 -3.49
C ALA A 23 25.49 -17.74 -2.32
N GLY A 24 24.23 -18.09 -2.65
CA GLY A 24 23.20 -18.44 -1.69
C GLY A 24 21.88 -17.89 -2.18
N GLY A 25 21.09 -18.71 -2.89
CA GLY A 25 19.84 -18.30 -3.57
C GLY A 25 18.70 -17.99 -2.60
N GLU A 26 18.75 -16.89 -1.88
CA GLU A 26 17.56 -16.18 -1.45
C GLU A 26 17.30 -15.09 -2.47
N THR A 27 16.28 -15.30 -3.30
CA THR A 27 15.68 -14.21 -4.07
C THR A 27 15.28 -13.15 -3.06
N VAL A 28 16.09 -12.09 -2.93
CA VAL A 28 15.70 -10.88 -2.21
C VAL A 28 14.40 -10.44 -2.87
N LYS A 29 13.26 -10.74 -2.20
CA LYS A 29 11.99 -10.18 -2.61
C LYS A 29 12.23 -8.69 -2.67
N GLN A 30 12.08 -8.07 -3.84
CA GLN A 30 12.15 -6.62 -3.96
C GLN A 30 11.06 -6.06 -3.05
N GLY A 31 11.43 -5.75 -1.80
CA GLY A 31 10.52 -5.32 -0.77
C GLY A 31 10.04 -3.91 -1.06
N LEU A 32 8.75 -3.69 -1.02
CA LEU A 32 8.16 -2.37 -1.02
C LEU A 32 8.22 -1.76 0.40
N GLY A 33 8.32 -2.61 1.41
CA GLY A 33 8.48 -2.32 2.82
C GLY A 33 9.00 -3.56 3.56
N ARG A 34 8.86 -3.57 4.89
CA ARG A 34 9.33 -4.70 5.71
C ARG A 34 8.53 -5.98 5.47
N PHE A 35 7.22 -5.86 5.26
CA PHE A 35 6.30 -7.00 5.20
C PHE A 35 5.62 -7.18 3.85
N PHE A 36 5.75 -6.22 2.94
CA PHE A 36 5.07 -6.20 1.66
C PHE A 36 6.05 -6.13 0.49
N SER A 37 5.68 -6.77 -0.61
CA SER A 37 6.44 -6.75 -1.86
C SER A 37 5.68 -5.99 -2.95
N TRP A 38 6.41 -5.53 -3.98
CA TRP A 38 5.82 -4.96 -5.19
C TRP A 38 4.81 -5.92 -5.82
N ALA A 39 5.17 -7.20 -5.92
CA ALA A 39 4.32 -8.21 -6.53
C ALA A 39 2.97 -8.40 -5.81
N GLU A 40 2.90 -8.19 -4.50
CA GLU A 40 1.64 -8.26 -3.75
C GLU A 40 0.73 -7.07 -4.06
N LEU A 41 1.30 -5.85 -4.17
CA LEU A 41 0.52 -4.64 -4.38
C LEU A 41 0.19 -4.37 -5.85
N THR A 42 0.86 -5.03 -6.80
CA THR A 42 0.61 -4.84 -8.24
C THR A 42 0.00 -6.06 -8.92
N ARG A 43 -0.26 -7.15 -8.17
CA ARG A 43 -0.87 -8.35 -8.74
C ARG A 43 -2.33 -8.11 -9.09
N SER A 44 -2.65 -8.23 -10.38
CA SER A 44 -4.02 -8.16 -10.89
C SER A 44 -4.40 -9.41 -11.70
N ASN A 45 -5.36 -10.16 -11.21
CA ASN A 45 -5.92 -11.29 -11.95
C ASN A 45 -6.72 -10.80 -13.18
N THR A 46 -7.37 -9.64 -13.09
CA THR A 46 -8.12 -9.04 -14.19
C THR A 46 -7.19 -8.62 -15.31
N ALA A 47 -6.11 -7.89 -15.00
CA ALA A 47 -5.11 -7.48 -16.00
C ALA A 47 -4.55 -8.70 -16.74
N ARG A 48 -4.13 -9.72 -15.99
CA ARG A 48 -3.58 -10.95 -16.57
C ARG A 48 -4.58 -11.69 -17.45
N ARG A 49 -5.84 -11.82 -17.02
CA ARG A 49 -6.89 -12.50 -17.78
C ARG A 49 -7.26 -11.76 -19.08
N LEU A 50 -7.22 -10.44 -19.06
CA LEU A 50 -7.63 -9.58 -20.17
C LEU A 50 -6.46 -9.07 -21.01
N GLY A 51 -5.20 -9.44 -20.68
CA GLY A 51 -4.01 -8.94 -21.37
C GLY A 51 -3.82 -7.42 -21.26
N LEU A 52 -4.26 -6.81 -20.16
CA LEU A 52 -4.15 -5.36 -19.93
C LEU A 52 -2.82 -5.04 -19.25
N ASP A 53 -2.21 -3.91 -19.65
CA ASP A 53 -1.08 -3.36 -18.91
C ASP A 53 -1.56 -2.79 -17.57
N ASP A 54 -0.93 -3.24 -16.50
CA ASP A 54 -1.19 -2.82 -15.12
C ASP A 54 0.10 -2.33 -14.45
N THR A 55 1.03 -1.78 -15.25
CA THR A 55 2.28 -1.22 -14.77
C THR A 55 2.02 0.10 -14.04
N PRO A 56 2.43 0.25 -12.77
CA PRO A 56 2.23 1.49 -12.04
C PRO A 56 3.11 2.62 -12.59
N THR A 57 2.53 3.83 -12.68
CA THR A 57 3.31 5.04 -12.97
C THR A 57 4.29 5.35 -11.83
N PRO A 58 5.35 6.16 -12.06
CA PRO A 58 6.27 6.58 -10.99
C PRO A 58 5.55 7.22 -9.80
N GLU A 59 4.51 8.02 -10.04
CA GLU A 59 3.70 8.65 -8.98
C GLU A 59 2.92 7.62 -8.18
N ALA A 60 2.31 6.64 -8.84
CA ALA A 60 1.60 5.54 -8.18
C ALA A 60 2.58 4.67 -7.37
N GLN A 61 3.80 4.45 -7.88
CA GLN A 61 4.85 3.75 -7.14
C GLN A 61 5.23 4.49 -5.86
N ALA A 62 5.44 5.80 -5.93
CA ALA A 62 5.74 6.63 -4.77
C ALA A 62 4.58 6.63 -3.76
N ALA A 63 3.32 6.67 -4.22
CA ALA A 63 2.15 6.58 -3.36
C ALA A 63 2.05 5.21 -2.65
N MET A 64 2.31 4.10 -3.36
CA MET A 64 2.34 2.76 -2.74
C MET A 64 3.45 2.64 -1.70
N GLN A 65 4.65 3.19 -1.94
CA GLN A 65 5.72 3.23 -0.94
C GLN A 65 5.27 3.98 0.31
N ALA A 66 4.61 5.13 0.14
CA ALA A 66 4.08 5.90 1.25
C ALA A 66 3.00 5.14 2.04
N LEU A 67 2.04 4.52 1.33
CA LEU A 67 0.99 3.70 1.94
C LEU A 67 1.58 2.53 2.77
N VAL A 68 2.60 1.87 2.24
CA VAL A 68 3.26 0.77 2.96
C VAL A 68 4.01 1.29 4.18
N ALA A 69 4.82 2.32 4.03
CA ALA A 69 5.67 2.84 5.10
C ALA A 69 4.85 3.45 6.26
N ASP A 70 3.82 4.23 5.94
CA ASP A 70 3.09 5.03 6.92
C ASP A 70 1.88 4.30 7.50
N VAL A 71 1.33 3.30 6.78
CA VAL A 71 0.09 2.63 7.19
C VAL A 71 0.24 1.11 7.26
N LEU A 72 0.63 0.41 6.19
CA LEU A 72 0.55 -1.05 6.14
C LEU A 72 1.60 -1.75 7.02
N ASP A 73 2.85 -1.31 7.00
CA ASP A 73 3.90 -1.86 7.86
C ASP A 73 3.63 -1.60 9.35
N PRO A 74 3.22 -0.38 9.78
CA PRO A 74 2.73 -0.15 11.14
C PRO A 74 1.53 -1.03 11.50
N LEU A 75 0.49 -1.08 10.65
CA LEU A 75 -0.69 -1.91 10.88
C LEU A 75 -0.33 -3.39 11.05
N ARG A 76 0.54 -3.92 10.20
CA ARG A 76 1.01 -5.31 10.27
C ARG A 76 1.74 -5.61 11.57
N ARG A 77 2.56 -4.66 12.08
CA ARG A 77 3.21 -4.79 13.39
C ARG A 77 2.20 -4.79 14.54
N MET A 78 1.23 -3.90 14.51
CA MET A 78 0.20 -3.79 15.55
C MET A 78 -0.71 -5.03 15.62
N LEU A 79 -1.07 -5.57 14.45
CA LEU A 79 -1.87 -6.79 14.35
C LEU A 79 -1.13 -8.06 14.79
N GLY A 80 0.20 -8.09 14.65
CA GLY A 80 0.99 -9.30 14.88
C GLY A 80 0.68 -10.46 13.91
N ARG A 81 -0.15 -10.25 12.89
CA ARG A 81 -0.65 -11.27 11.94
C ARG A 81 -0.42 -10.86 10.49
N PRO A 82 -0.28 -11.80 9.53
CA PRO A 82 -0.24 -11.50 8.11
C PRO A 82 -1.48 -10.73 7.63
N ILE A 83 -1.23 -9.70 6.83
CA ILE A 83 -2.25 -8.98 6.07
C ILE A 83 -2.20 -9.53 4.65
N ARG A 84 -3.33 -10.00 4.12
CA ARG A 84 -3.47 -10.43 2.73
C ARG A 84 -3.96 -9.27 1.89
N VAL A 85 -3.20 -8.92 0.86
CA VAL A 85 -3.59 -7.94 -0.14
C VAL A 85 -4.38 -8.65 -1.24
N GLY A 86 -5.65 -8.33 -1.35
CA GLY A 86 -6.54 -8.83 -2.41
C GLY A 86 -6.43 -8.00 -3.68
N SER A 87 -6.28 -6.68 -3.55
CA SER A 87 -6.09 -5.73 -4.63
C SER A 87 -5.25 -4.56 -4.13
N GLY A 88 -4.26 -4.15 -4.90
CA GLY A 88 -3.48 -2.93 -4.68
C GLY A 88 -3.66 -1.97 -5.86
N TYR A 89 -2.59 -1.65 -6.58
CA TYR A 89 -2.65 -0.81 -7.76
C TYR A 89 -3.58 -1.39 -8.83
N ARG A 90 -4.26 -0.52 -9.55
CA ARG A 90 -5.08 -0.83 -10.73
C ARG A 90 -4.88 0.26 -11.78
N ALA A 91 -4.34 -0.10 -12.96
CA ALA A 91 -4.29 0.83 -14.08
C ALA A 91 -5.72 1.26 -14.50
N PRO A 92 -5.90 2.45 -15.11
CA PRO A 92 -7.22 2.94 -15.53
C PRO A 92 -8.01 1.95 -16.39
N ALA A 93 -7.31 1.20 -17.27
CA ALA A 93 -7.94 0.18 -18.11
C ALA A 93 -8.49 -0.99 -17.27
N VAL A 94 -7.72 -1.43 -16.28
CA VAL A 94 -8.14 -2.49 -15.35
C VAL A 94 -9.30 -2.03 -14.48
N ASN A 95 -9.25 -0.78 -13.99
CA ASN A 95 -10.32 -0.21 -13.17
C ASN A 95 -11.64 -0.14 -13.95
N ARG A 96 -11.61 0.28 -15.21
CA ARG A 96 -12.81 0.27 -16.09
C ARG A 96 -13.34 -1.14 -16.34
N ALA A 97 -12.45 -2.13 -16.53
CA ALA A 97 -12.85 -3.50 -16.80
C ALA A 97 -13.59 -4.21 -15.64
N ILE A 98 -13.56 -3.61 -14.45
CA ILE A 98 -14.26 -4.11 -13.25
C ILE A 98 -15.33 -3.13 -12.75
N ASP A 99 -15.73 -2.17 -13.56
CA ASP A 99 -16.70 -1.11 -13.20
C ASP A 99 -16.31 -0.36 -11.92
N GLY A 100 -15.01 -0.15 -11.73
CA GLY A 100 -14.46 0.58 -10.58
C GLY A 100 -14.78 2.08 -10.67
N ALA A 101 -14.88 2.75 -9.52
CA ALA A 101 -15.14 4.19 -9.46
C ALA A 101 -14.13 4.99 -10.29
N GLU A 102 -14.59 6.01 -11.04
CA GLU A 102 -13.74 6.85 -11.89
C GLU A 102 -12.62 7.57 -11.13
N SER A 103 -12.86 7.91 -9.86
CA SER A 103 -11.88 8.55 -8.97
C SER A 103 -11.17 7.58 -8.05
N SER A 104 -11.12 6.28 -8.38
CA SER A 104 -10.57 5.24 -7.54
C SER A 104 -9.14 5.54 -7.08
N GLN A 105 -8.89 5.45 -5.76
CA GLN A 105 -7.56 5.62 -5.19
C GLN A 105 -6.60 4.47 -5.55
N HIS A 106 -7.11 3.31 -5.94
CA HIS A 106 -6.28 2.23 -6.48
C HIS A 106 -5.51 2.65 -7.74
N MET A 107 -6.10 3.49 -8.60
CA MET A 107 -5.42 3.98 -9.82
C MET A 107 -4.24 4.91 -9.53
N ARG A 108 -4.19 5.49 -8.33
CA ARG A 108 -3.09 6.35 -7.88
C ARG A 108 -2.09 5.65 -6.97
N GLY A 109 -2.26 4.34 -6.71
CA GLY A 109 -1.43 3.61 -5.75
C GLY A 109 -1.69 3.98 -4.29
N GLU A 110 -2.78 4.67 -4.01
CA GLU A 110 -3.15 5.19 -2.68
C GLU A 110 -4.06 4.26 -1.88
N ALA A 111 -4.41 3.08 -2.41
CA ALA A 111 -5.36 2.17 -1.76
C ALA A 111 -5.00 0.70 -1.92
N VAL A 112 -5.45 -0.08 -0.93
CA VAL A 112 -5.43 -1.54 -0.94
C VAL A 112 -6.73 -2.11 -0.40
N ASP A 113 -7.12 -3.26 -0.93
CA ASP A 113 -8.18 -4.10 -0.37
C ASP A 113 -7.52 -5.24 0.41
N ILE A 114 -7.78 -5.33 1.71
CA ILE A 114 -7.05 -6.22 2.62
C ILE A 114 -7.97 -7.13 3.43
N LYS A 115 -7.42 -8.27 3.83
CA LYS A 115 -8.00 -9.22 4.79
C LYS A 115 -6.95 -9.67 5.79
N VAL A 116 -7.42 -10.11 6.96
CA VAL A 116 -6.60 -10.78 7.98
C VAL A 116 -7.29 -12.09 8.35
N ASP A 117 -6.55 -13.20 8.28
CA ASP A 117 -7.12 -14.51 8.60
C ASP A 117 -7.63 -14.56 10.04
N GLY A 118 -8.86 -15.08 10.20
CA GLY A 118 -9.51 -15.16 11.50
C GLY A 118 -10.01 -13.82 12.07
N MET A 119 -10.09 -12.76 11.22
CA MET A 119 -10.64 -11.46 11.60
C MET A 119 -11.67 -11.01 10.56
N GLY A 120 -12.88 -10.67 11.01
CA GLY A 120 -13.94 -10.14 10.14
C GLY A 120 -13.60 -8.75 9.60
N ALA A 121 -14.16 -8.39 8.43
CA ALA A 121 -13.89 -7.08 7.80
C ALA A 121 -14.29 -5.91 8.71
N GLN A 122 -15.42 -6.00 9.40
CA GLN A 122 -15.85 -4.99 10.36
C GLN A 122 -14.87 -4.86 11.54
N GLU A 123 -14.42 -5.98 12.08
CA GLU A 123 -13.45 -6.02 13.19
C GLU A 123 -12.13 -5.38 12.78
N LEU A 124 -11.62 -5.73 11.59
CA LEU A 124 -10.41 -5.15 11.02
C LEU A 124 -10.55 -3.63 10.81
N ALA A 125 -11.69 -3.17 10.27
CA ALA A 125 -11.97 -1.74 10.09
C ALA A 125 -11.97 -1.00 11.42
N LEU A 126 -12.63 -1.55 12.45
CA LEU A 126 -12.63 -0.99 13.81
C LEU A 126 -11.23 -0.92 14.40
N PHE A 127 -10.42 -1.98 14.22
CA PHE A 127 -9.03 -1.99 14.65
C PHE A 127 -8.24 -0.85 13.99
N ILE A 128 -8.35 -0.70 12.66
CA ILE A 128 -7.67 0.37 11.90
C ILE A 128 -8.10 1.75 12.40
N LEU A 129 -9.39 2.00 12.57
CA LEU A 129 -9.91 3.30 13.01
C LEU A 129 -9.45 3.67 14.43
N ARG A 130 -9.26 2.67 15.32
CA ARG A 130 -8.77 2.87 16.68
C ARG A 130 -7.25 2.93 16.80
N SER A 131 -6.53 2.50 15.79
CA SER A 131 -5.07 2.43 15.80
C SER A 131 -4.36 3.80 15.77
N GLY A 132 -5.08 4.86 15.40
CA GLY A 132 -4.51 6.19 15.19
C GLY A 132 -3.74 6.35 13.88
N LEU A 133 -3.64 5.31 13.03
CA LEU A 133 -2.97 5.38 11.74
C LEU A 133 -3.63 6.43 10.81
N PRO A 134 -2.85 7.09 9.96
CA PRO A 134 -3.32 8.21 9.15
C PRO A 134 -4.11 7.76 7.92
N ALA A 135 -5.15 6.94 8.09
CA ALA A 135 -5.99 6.48 6.99
C ALA A 135 -6.80 7.63 6.37
N ASP A 136 -6.90 7.66 5.04
CA ASP A 136 -7.78 8.57 4.33
C ASP A 136 -9.23 8.05 4.32
N GLN A 137 -9.39 6.78 3.93
CA GLN A 137 -10.67 6.11 3.89
C GLN A 137 -10.52 4.67 4.39
N VAL A 138 -11.47 4.23 5.21
CA VAL A 138 -11.61 2.84 5.68
C VAL A 138 -13.03 2.40 5.36
N ILE A 139 -13.18 1.45 4.44
CA ILE A 139 -14.49 0.89 4.07
C ILE A 139 -14.46 -0.60 4.34
N TRP A 140 -15.33 -1.10 5.21
CA TRP A 140 -15.50 -2.52 5.32
C TRP A 140 -16.67 -3.00 4.46
N TYR A 141 -16.45 -4.09 3.75
CA TYR A 141 -17.40 -4.71 2.84
C TYR A 141 -18.06 -5.90 3.52
N ALA A 142 -19.38 -6.00 3.39
CA ALA A 142 -20.14 -7.16 3.85
C ALA A 142 -19.61 -8.46 3.20
N PRO A 143 -19.78 -9.64 3.85
CA PRO A 143 -19.30 -10.91 3.32
C PRO A 143 -19.73 -11.19 1.89
N GLU A 144 -20.98 -10.85 1.52
CA GLU A 144 -21.57 -11.01 0.19
C GLU A 144 -20.85 -10.14 -0.87
N ARG A 145 -20.19 -9.08 -0.43
CA ARG A 145 -19.35 -8.19 -1.26
C ARG A 145 -17.87 -8.47 -1.11
N GLY A 146 -17.50 -9.66 -0.68
CA GLY A 146 -16.13 -10.13 -0.58
C GLY A 146 -15.51 -10.03 0.81
N GLY A 147 -16.15 -9.43 1.81
CA GLY A 147 -15.71 -9.45 3.21
C GLY A 147 -14.26 -8.95 3.39
N HIS A 148 -13.91 -7.79 2.85
CA HIS A 148 -12.59 -7.18 2.93
C HIS A 148 -12.68 -5.75 3.46
N VAL A 149 -11.55 -5.14 3.73
CA VAL A 149 -11.44 -3.72 4.06
C VAL A 149 -10.69 -3.01 2.94
N HIS A 150 -11.33 -1.99 2.35
CA HIS A 150 -10.64 -0.97 1.56
C HIS A 150 -9.97 0.00 2.51
N LEU A 151 -8.67 0.15 2.38
CA LEU A 151 -7.85 1.06 3.18
C LEU A 151 -7.07 1.96 2.25
N SER A 152 -7.19 3.27 2.44
CA SER A 152 -6.46 4.24 1.63
C SER A 152 -5.72 5.28 2.46
N TYR A 153 -4.70 5.88 1.83
CA TYR A 153 -3.83 6.89 2.40
C TYR A 153 -3.21 7.75 1.31
N THR A 154 -3.01 9.02 1.57
CA THR A 154 -2.30 9.92 0.66
C THR A 154 -1.42 10.91 1.42
N ARG A 155 -0.31 11.33 0.78
CA ARG A 155 0.58 12.41 1.27
C ARG A 155 0.32 13.74 0.58
N VAL A 156 -0.50 13.77 -0.49
CA VAL A 156 -0.69 14.97 -1.31
C VAL A 156 -1.75 15.94 -0.75
N ARG A 157 -2.51 15.49 0.24
CA ARG A 157 -3.51 16.30 0.98
C ARG A 157 -3.76 15.71 2.36
N ALA A 158 -4.50 16.43 3.18
CA ALA A 158 -4.96 15.88 4.46
C ALA A 158 -5.85 14.65 4.26
N ASN A 159 -5.60 13.60 5.03
CA ASN A 159 -6.41 12.39 5.02
C ASN A 159 -7.77 12.64 5.68
N ARG A 160 -8.86 12.23 5.03
CA ARG A 160 -10.25 12.53 5.41
C ARG A 160 -10.72 11.78 6.67
N ARG A 161 -10.02 10.70 7.03
CA ARG A 161 -10.44 9.78 8.11
C ARG A 161 -11.87 9.27 7.93
N GLN A 162 -12.28 9.09 6.69
CA GLN A 162 -13.63 8.66 6.34
C GLN A 162 -13.81 7.17 6.63
N ALA A 163 -14.80 6.84 7.44
CA ALA A 163 -15.16 5.47 7.76
C ALA A 163 -16.53 5.13 7.16
N MET A 164 -16.61 3.99 6.46
CA MET A 164 -17.80 3.57 5.73
C MET A 164 -18.04 2.07 5.84
N HIS A 165 -19.30 1.68 5.61
CA HIS A 165 -19.73 0.31 5.42
C HIS A 165 -20.33 0.15 4.02
N ALA A 166 -19.97 -0.90 3.33
CA ALA A 166 -20.55 -1.33 2.08
C ALA A 166 -21.44 -2.57 2.30
N PRO A 167 -22.76 -2.39 2.55
CA PRO A 167 -23.67 -3.49 2.85
C PRO A 167 -23.95 -4.39 1.64
N ALA A 168 -24.50 -5.58 1.86
CA ALA A 168 -24.85 -6.54 0.82
C ALA A 168 -25.78 -5.94 -0.26
N GLY A 169 -26.73 -5.11 0.14
CA GLY A 169 -27.67 -4.44 -0.76
C GLY A 169 -27.12 -3.31 -1.63
N GLY A 170 -25.82 -3.07 -1.57
CA GLY A 170 -25.15 -2.01 -2.35
C GLY A 170 -25.07 -0.68 -1.62
N GLY A 171 -24.44 0.31 -2.29
CA GLY A 171 -24.21 1.63 -1.71
C GLY A 171 -23.12 1.66 -0.64
N TYR A 172 -23.03 2.80 0.06
CA TYR A 172 -22.12 3.05 1.15
C TYR A 172 -22.82 3.82 2.26
N LEU A 173 -22.66 3.37 3.49
CA LEU A 173 -23.22 4.00 4.69
C LEU A 173 -22.06 4.56 5.53
N ALA A 174 -22.27 5.70 6.17
CA ALA A 174 -21.32 6.20 7.15
C ALA A 174 -21.19 5.18 8.30
N PHE A 175 -19.94 4.97 8.75
CA PHE A 175 -19.63 4.05 9.82
C PHE A 175 -18.84 4.79 10.89
N ALA A 176 -19.43 4.94 12.07
CA ALA A 176 -18.72 5.48 13.23
C ALA A 176 -18.41 4.33 14.19
N PRO A 177 -17.15 4.13 14.61
CA PRO A 177 -16.89 3.24 15.73
C PRO A 177 -17.62 3.80 16.96
N ALA A 178 -18.41 2.97 17.63
CA ALA A 178 -18.96 3.36 18.91
C ALA A 178 -17.84 3.88 19.81
N ALA A 179 -18.08 5.01 20.49
CA ALA A 179 -17.11 5.54 21.45
C ALA A 179 -16.75 4.43 22.44
N SER A 180 -15.46 4.19 22.64
CA SER A 180 -15.02 3.22 23.64
C SER A 180 -15.56 3.66 25.00
N PRO A 181 -16.31 2.81 25.73
CA PRO A 181 -16.69 3.15 27.10
C PRO A 181 -15.40 3.15 27.94
N GLY A 182 -14.99 4.35 28.38
CA GLY A 182 -13.90 4.48 29.35
C GLY A 182 -12.59 5.05 28.85
N MET A 183 -12.58 6.33 28.48
CA MET A 183 -11.49 7.24 28.80
C MET A 183 -12.11 8.55 29.30
N ALA A 184 -12.78 8.47 30.41
CA ALA A 184 -12.98 9.65 31.25
C ALA A 184 -11.59 10.10 31.69
N ARG A 185 -11.20 11.31 31.31
CA ARG A 185 -9.96 11.93 31.78
C ARG A 185 -10.01 11.99 33.30
N ALA A 186 -9.07 11.31 33.96
CA ALA A 186 -8.69 11.60 35.32
C ALA A 186 -7.80 12.82 35.35
#